data_d7fd83427e60d585e29b969e5d843c72
#
_entry.id   d7fd83427e60d585e29b969e5d843c72
#
_cell.length_a   1.000
_cell.length_b   1.000
_cell.length_c   1.000
_cell.angle_alpha   90.00
_cell.angle_beta   90.00
_cell.angle_gamma   90.00
#
_symmetry.space_group_name_H-M   'P 1'
#
loop_
_entity.id
_entity.type
_entity.pdbx_description
1 polymer ?
#
loop_
_entity_poly.entity_id
_entity_poly.type
_entity_poly.pdbx_seq_one_letter_code
_entity_poly.pdbx_strand_id
1 'polypeptide(L)'
;ASLSARPVRYVLLDEVSRYPESIAGEGSPILLAKKRAVSFFNKKIVQTSTPTVRGSCAIEKAYEDSDKRRYYVPCPHCSRYQTLEWSMVVWDEKKPETARIRCKECERDWSEPQRIKSIQKGEWRATEGNRAVAGFHIPGLLSSFITPAQAAVEFTTVKDHPEQLRTWVNT
;
A
#
# COMPACT_ATOMS: atom_id res chain seq x y z
N ALA A 1 -14.36 -22.00 -16.70
CA ALA A 1 -15.22 -20.90 -17.21
C ALA A 1 -14.31 -19.86 -17.89
N SER A 2 -14.52 -19.66 -19.19
CA SER A 2 -13.70 -18.75 -20.01
C SER A 2 -13.85 -17.30 -19.53
N LEU A 3 -12.75 -16.68 -19.15
CA LEU A 3 -12.66 -15.25 -18.87
C LEU A 3 -13.00 -14.38 -20.09
N SER A 4 -13.09 -14.95 -21.29
CA SER A 4 -13.21 -14.25 -22.56
C SER A 4 -14.66 -14.03 -23.08
N ALA A 5 -15.70 -14.58 -22.41
CA ALA A 5 -17.00 -14.73 -23.04
C ALA A 5 -18.03 -13.59 -22.82
N ARG A 6 -17.87 -12.69 -21.86
CA ARG A 6 -18.87 -11.64 -21.57
C ARG A 6 -18.26 -10.26 -21.32
N PRO A 7 -18.76 -9.18 -21.91
CA PRO A 7 -18.39 -7.82 -21.55
C PRO A 7 -18.78 -7.51 -20.10
N VAL A 8 -17.92 -6.80 -19.38
CA VAL A 8 -18.15 -6.40 -17.97
C VAL A 8 -17.79 -4.94 -17.78
N ARG A 9 -18.59 -4.22 -17.00
CA ARG A 9 -18.37 -2.79 -16.70
C ARG A 9 -17.36 -2.58 -15.58
N TYR A 10 -17.38 -3.44 -14.57
CA TYR A 10 -16.52 -3.37 -13.41
C TYR A 10 -15.58 -4.56 -13.39
N VAL A 11 -14.29 -4.29 -13.29
CA VAL A 11 -13.24 -5.31 -13.22
C VAL A 11 -12.48 -5.08 -11.91
N LEU A 12 -12.56 -6.04 -11.01
CA LEU A 12 -11.81 -6.05 -9.75
C LEU A 12 -10.80 -7.19 -9.84
N LEU A 13 -9.53 -6.84 -9.77
CA LEU A 13 -8.39 -7.77 -9.86
C LEU A 13 -7.63 -7.69 -8.55
N ASP A 14 -7.72 -8.75 -7.77
CA ASP A 14 -7.03 -8.86 -6.48
C ASP A 14 -5.78 -9.71 -6.62
N GLU A 15 -4.76 -9.41 -5.82
CA GLU A 15 -3.46 -10.09 -5.81
C GLU A 15 -2.77 -10.17 -7.20
N VAL A 16 -2.85 -9.09 -7.99
CA VAL A 16 -2.36 -9.08 -9.39
C VAL A 16 -0.88 -9.42 -9.54
N SER A 17 -0.07 -9.20 -8.51
CA SER A 17 1.36 -9.54 -8.54
C SER A 17 1.63 -11.04 -8.43
N ARG A 18 0.60 -11.85 -8.14
CA ARG A 18 0.66 -13.32 -8.09
C ARG A 18 0.08 -13.97 -9.34
N TYR A 19 -0.42 -13.19 -10.29
CA TYR A 19 -0.95 -13.73 -11.53
C TYR A 19 0.17 -14.28 -12.42
N PRO A 20 -0.07 -15.38 -13.15
CA PRO A 20 0.87 -15.87 -14.13
C PRO A 20 1.04 -14.85 -15.27
N GLU A 21 2.20 -14.84 -15.92
CA GLU A 21 2.46 -13.95 -17.05
C GLU A 21 1.52 -14.22 -18.23
N SER A 22 1.11 -15.47 -18.40
CA SER A 22 0.19 -15.90 -19.46
C SER A 22 -0.73 -17.01 -18.99
N ILE A 23 -1.99 -16.99 -19.43
CA ILE A 23 -2.96 -18.08 -19.22
C ILE A 23 -3.19 -18.80 -20.55
N ALA A 24 -2.90 -20.10 -20.58
CA ALA A 24 -3.17 -20.98 -21.73
C ALA A 24 -2.65 -20.43 -23.08
N GLY A 25 -1.58 -19.66 -23.09
CA GLY A 25 -1.03 -19.03 -24.29
C GLY A 25 -1.79 -17.80 -24.80
N GLU A 26 -2.87 -17.38 -24.15
CA GLU A 26 -3.69 -16.23 -24.55
C GLU A 26 -3.12 -14.87 -24.08
N GLY A 27 -2.04 -14.89 -23.28
CA GLY A 27 -1.39 -13.68 -22.76
C GLY A 27 -1.79 -13.32 -21.33
N SER A 28 -1.45 -12.10 -20.92
CA SER A 28 -1.62 -11.63 -19.54
C SER A 28 -3.09 -11.62 -19.09
N PRO A 29 -3.42 -12.27 -17.96
CA PRO A 29 -4.78 -12.27 -17.42
C PRO A 29 -5.29 -10.86 -17.11
N ILE A 30 -4.40 -9.95 -16.71
CA ILE A 30 -4.74 -8.54 -16.44
C ILE A 30 -5.20 -7.85 -17.74
N LEU A 31 -4.47 -8.06 -18.83
CA LEU A 31 -4.84 -7.47 -20.14
C LEU A 31 -6.12 -8.08 -20.69
N LEU A 32 -6.30 -9.38 -20.56
CA LEU A 32 -7.54 -10.08 -20.97
C LEU A 32 -8.75 -9.54 -20.21
N ALA A 33 -8.63 -9.37 -18.88
CA ALA A 33 -9.70 -8.79 -18.06
C ALA A 33 -10.00 -7.33 -18.42
N LYS A 34 -8.98 -6.50 -18.66
CA LYS A 34 -9.14 -5.10 -19.10
C LYS A 34 -9.88 -5.00 -20.43
N LYS A 35 -9.58 -5.88 -21.40
CA LYS A 35 -10.24 -5.92 -22.72
C LYS A 35 -11.75 -6.16 -22.61
N ARG A 36 -12.22 -6.87 -21.60
CA ARG A 36 -13.66 -7.13 -21.39
C ARG A 36 -14.46 -5.89 -21.01
N ALA A 37 -13.79 -4.88 -20.46
CA ALA A 37 -14.43 -3.63 -20.08
C ALA A 37 -14.44 -2.57 -21.21
N VAL A 38 -13.85 -2.85 -22.35
CA VAL A 38 -13.66 -1.87 -23.45
C VAL A 38 -14.99 -1.32 -23.96
N SER A 39 -16.04 -2.13 -24.04
CA SER A 39 -17.37 -1.73 -24.52
C SER A 39 -18.09 -0.72 -23.63
N PHE A 40 -17.60 -0.47 -22.41
CA PHE A 40 -18.24 0.45 -21.47
C PHE A 40 -17.45 1.75 -21.35
N PHE A 41 -18.06 2.88 -21.73
CA PHE A 41 -17.44 4.20 -21.61
C PHE A 41 -17.20 4.61 -20.13
N ASN A 42 -18.05 4.13 -19.22
CA ASN A 42 -18.00 4.39 -17.78
C ASN A 42 -17.46 3.19 -16.97
N LYS A 43 -16.56 2.42 -17.58
CA LYS A 43 -15.91 1.29 -16.91
C LYS A 43 -15.09 1.72 -15.71
N LYS A 44 -14.98 0.82 -14.72
CA LYS A 44 -14.00 0.93 -13.62
C LYS A 44 -13.18 -0.35 -13.54
N ILE A 45 -11.89 -0.17 -13.47
CA ILE A 45 -10.91 -1.26 -13.32
C ILE A 45 -10.10 -0.96 -12.07
N VAL A 46 -10.14 -1.86 -11.11
CA VAL A 46 -9.37 -1.77 -9.86
C VAL A 46 -8.40 -2.93 -9.82
N GLN A 47 -7.16 -2.65 -9.52
CA GLN A 47 -6.11 -3.63 -9.28
C GLN A 47 -5.60 -3.44 -7.87
N THR A 48 -5.57 -4.52 -7.09
CA THR A 48 -5.01 -4.54 -5.74
C THR A 48 -3.97 -5.64 -5.62
N SER A 49 -2.94 -5.42 -4.88
CA SER A 49 -1.96 -6.44 -4.51
C SER A 49 -1.00 -5.92 -3.47
N THR A 50 -0.43 -6.80 -2.69
CA THR A 50 0.85 -6.55 -2.03
C THR A 50 1.98 -6.62 -3.07
N PRO A 51 3.01 -5.76 -2.98
CA PRO A 51 4.18 -5.86 -3.86
C PRO A 51 4.96 -7.15 -3.57
N THR A 52 5.65 -7.67 -4.59
CA THR A 52 6.48 -8.88 -4.45
C THR A 52 7.97 -8.54 -4.63
N VAL A 53 8.48 -8.64 -5.84
CA VAL A 53 9.88 -8.34 -6.15
C VAL A 53 9.96 -7.03 -6.91
N ARG A 54 10.79 -6.12 -6.42
CA ARG A 54 10.99 -4.81 -7.04
C ARG A 54 11.42 -4.94 -8.51
N GLY A 55 10.78 -4.16 -9.38
CA GLY A 55 11.08 -4.11 -10.81
C GLY A 55 10.38 -5.17 -11.66
N SER A 56 9.84 -6.25 -11.06
CA SER A 56 9.07 -7.29 -11.78
C SER A 56 7.61 -7.39 -11.31
N CYS A 57 7.23 -6.57 -10.36
CA CYS A 57 5.93 -6.63 -9.70
C CYS A 57 4.85 -5.90 -10.50
N ALA A 58 3.75 -6.58 -10.83
CA ALA A 58 2.67 -6.02 -11.64
C ALA A 58 2.00 -4.81 -10.98
N ILE A 59 1.78 -4.83 -9.66
CA ILE A 59 1.16 -3.71 -8.95
C ILE A 59 2.12 -2.52 -8.83
N GLU A 60 3.41 -2.75 -8.65
CA GLU A 60 4.43 -1.70 -8.66
C GLU A 60 4.41 -0.95 -9.98
N LYS A 61 4.44 -1.67 -11.11
CA LYS A 61 4.34 -1.07 -12.44
C LYS A 61 3.05 -0.27 -12.61
N ALA A 62 1.90 -0.82 -12.19
CA ALA A 62 0.62 -0.12 -12.25
C ALA A 62 0.61 1.16 -11.41
N TYR A 63 1.27 1.16 -10.25
CA TYR A 63 1.43 2.33 -9.40
C TYR A 63 2.37 3.36 -10.04
N GLU A 64 3.50 2.94 -10.64
CA GLU A 64 4.43 3.82 -11.34
C GLU A 64 3.77 4.54 -12.55
N ASP A 65 2.81 3.91 -13.20
CA ASP A 65 2.03 4.47 -14.32
C ASP A 65 0.86 5.37 -13.86
N SER A 66 0.64 5.53 -12.55
CA SER A 66 -0.47 6.27 -11.95
C SER A 66 -0.07 7.66 -11.43
N ASP A 67 -1.03 8.40 -10.84
CA ASP A 67 -0.78 9.68 -10.15
C ASP A 67 -0.10 9.53 -8.77
N LYS A 68 0.25 8.30 -8.37
CA LYS A 68 1.05 7.94 -7.19
C LYS A 68 0.57 8.60 -5.90
N ARG A 69 -0.70 8.48 -5.57
CA ARG A 69 -1.25 9.05 -4.35
C ARG A 69 -0.63 8.43 -3.11
N ARG A 70 -0.28 9.31 -2.17
CA ARG A 70 0.13 8.96 -0.82
C ARG A 70 -0.84 9.55 0.19
N TYR A 71 -1.01 8.86 1.30
CA TYR A 71 -1.87 9.32 2.38
C TYR A 71 -1.08 10.17 3.36
N TYR A 72 -1.48 11.42 3.50
CA TYR A 72 -0.85 12.37 4.41
C TYR A 72 -1.70 12.54 5.64
N VAL A 73 -1.08 12.48 6.81
CA VAL A 73 -1.73 12.63 8.11
C VAL A 73 -1.16 13.84 8.86
N PRO A 74 -2.00 14.65 9.53
CA PRO A 74 -1.51 15.78 10.32
C PRO A 74 -0.87 15.29 11.62
N CYS A 75 0.26 15.86 12.00
CA CYS A 75 0.84 15.62 13.31
C CYS A 75 -0.10 16.16 14.41
N PRO A 76 -0.38 15.39 15.49
CA PRO A 76 -1.27 15.84 16.57
C PRO A 76 -0.69 17.02 17.40
N HIS A 77 0.59 17.32 17.22
CA HIS A 77 1.29 18.35 18.00
C HIS A 77 1.60 19.62 17.19
N CYS A 78 2.10 19.49 15.96
CA CYS A 78 2.51 20.62 15.14
C CYS A 78 1.65 20.81 13.88
N SER A 79 0.66 19.95 13.66
CA SER A 79 -0.27 19.98 12.51
C SER A 79 0.38 19.85 11.13
N ARG A 80 1.69 19.62 11.02
CA ARG A 80 2.36 19.34 9.76
C ARG A 80 1.87 18.03 9.19
N TYR A 81 1.49 18.04 7.90
CA TYR A 81 1.09 16.83 7.18
C TYR A 81 2.30 16.04 6.73
N GLN A 82 2.30 14.73 6.95
CA GLN A 82 3.38 13.82 6.61
C GLN A 82 2.84 12.42 6.28
N THR A 83 3.57 11.66 5.49
CA THR A 83 3.30 10.22 5.30
C THR A 83 3.88 9.44 6.47
N LEU A 84 3.17 8.39 6.90
CA LEU A 84 3.72 7.48 7.92
C LEU A 84 4.72 6.51 7.26
N GLU A 85 5.91 6.46 7.77
CA GLU A 85 7.01 5.62 7.29
C GLU A 85 7.68 4.89 8.45
N TRP A 86 8.26 3.73 8.15
CA TRP A 86 8.94 2.91 9.17
C TRP A 86 10.03 3.68 9.93
N SER A 87 10.73 4.59 9.27
CA SER A 87 11.74 5.46 9.88
C SER A 87 11.22 6.36 11.00
N MET A 88 9.91 6.52 11.12
CA MET A 88 9.24 7.27 12.18
C MET A 88 8.91 6.42 13.41
N VAL A 89 9.05 5.11 13.30
CA VAL A 89 8.80 4.18 14.42
C VAL A 89 10.03 4.15 15.31
N VAL A 90 9.86 4.59 16.53
CA VAL A 90 10.92 4.64 17.54
C VAL A 90 10.49 3.86 18.78
N TRP A 91 11.44 3.19 19.43
CA TRP A 91 11.20 2.47 20.68
C TRP A 91 12.40 2.56 21.62
N ASP A 92 12.17 2.25 22.88
CA ASP A 92 13.22 2.26 23.89
C ASP A 92 14.16 1.06 23.69
N GLU A 93 15.41 1.20 24.07
CA GLU A 93 16.44 0.17 23.83
C GLU A 93 15.98 -1.21 24.33
N LYS A 94 16.02 -2.22 23.44
CA LYS A 94 15.61 -3.61 23.69
C LYS A 94 14.15 -3.82 24.12
N LYS A 95 13.29 -2.80 23.94
CA LYS A 95 11.85 -2.87 24.28
C LYS A 95 10.96 -2.49 23.10
N PRO A 96 10.88 -3.34 22.04
CA PRO A 96 10.09 -3.03 20.85
C PRO A 96 8.60 -2.84 21.15
N GLU A 97 8.09 -3.39 22.24
CA GLU A 97 6.72 -3.18 22.72
C GLU A 97 6.42 -1.73 23.13
N THR A 98 7.46 -0.89 23.31
CA THR A 98 7.31 0.55 23.58
C THR A 98 7.23 1.39 22.31
N ALA A 99 7.18 0.76 21.13
CA ALA A 99 7.26 1.47 19.88
C ALA A 99 6.08 2.42 19.64
N ARG A 100 6.40 3.58 19.12
CA ARG A 100 5.49 4.70 18.84
C ARG A 100 5.94 5.48 17.63
N ILE A 101 5.06 6.28 17.06
CA ILE A 101 5.41 7.17 15.95
C ILE A 101 6.05 8.43 16.51
N ARG A 102 7.17 8.84 15.93
CA ARG A 102 7.81 10.13 16.18
C ARG A 102 7.65 11.05 14.98
N CYS A 103 7.16 12.26 15.22
CA CYS A 103 7.01 13.26 14.15
C CYS A 103 8.37 13.65 13.57
N LYS A 104 8.49 13.70 12.24
CA LYS A 104 9.73 14.12 11.55
C LYS A 104 10.07 15.60 11.76
N GLU A 105 9.04 16.44 12.00
CA GLU A 105 9.19 17.91 12.08
C GLU A 105 9.41 18.39 13.52
N CYS A 106 8.59 17.95 14.47
CA CYS A 106 8.63 18.46 15.84
C CYS A 106 9.21 17.46 16.85
N GLU A 107 9.60 16.27 16.37
CA GLU A 107 10.24 15.17 17.14
C GLU A 107 9.43 14.68 18.34
N ARG A 108 8.16 15.08 18.47
CA ARG A 108 7.28 14.60 19.52
C ARG A 108 6.68 13.25 19.15
N ASP A 109 6.59 12.39 20.15
CA ASP A 109 6.03 11.06 20.06
C ASP A 109 4.50 11.11 20.08
N TRP A 110 3.86 10.23 19.32
CA TRP A 110 2.41 10.09 19.25
C TRP A 110 1.98 8.89 20.08
N SER A 111 0.96 9.07 20.90
CA SER A 111 0.25 7.93 21.49
C SER A 111 -0.61 7.23 20.42
N GLU A 112 -0.98 5.98 20.66
CA GLU A 112 -1.84 5.23 19.71
C GLU A 112 -3.18 5.92 19.47
N PRO A 113 -3.90 6.46 20.45
CA PRO A 113 -5.12 7.24 20.19
C PRO A 113 -4.88 8.47 19.33
N GLN A 114 -3.71 9.13 19.47
CA GLN A 114 -3.33 10.28 18.63
C GLN A 114 -3.06 9.84 17.20
N ARG A 115 -2.37 8.70 16.97
CA ARG A 115 -2.14 8.13 15.66
C ARG A 115 -3.47 7.87 14.94
N ILE A 116 -4.38 7.17 15.58
CA ILE A 116 -5.70 6.85 14.99
C ILE A 116 -6.48 8.13 14.65
N LYS A 117 -6.53 9.13 15.55
CA LYS A 117 -7.19 10.41 15.26
C LYS A 117 -6.52 11.16 14.09
N SER A 118 -5.20 11.09 13.97
CA SER A 118 -4.47 11.70 12.86
C SER A 118 -4.77 10.99 11.54
N ILE A 119 -4.84 9.67 11.53
CA ILE A 119 -5.24 8.89 10.36
C ILE A 119 -6.65 9.28 9.90
N GLN A 120 -7.61 9.42 10.81
CA GLN A 120 -8.98 9.83 10.47
C GLN A 120 -9.07 11.24 9.85
N LYS A 121 -8.09 12.11 10.10
CA LYS A 121 -8.00 13.47 9.56
C LYS A 121 -7.07 13.57 8.35
N GLY A 122 -6.53 12.45 7.91
CA GLY A 122 -5.62 12.41 6.77
C GLY A 122 -6.32 12.58 5.44
N GLU A 123 -5.53 12.80 4.41
CA GLU A 123 -6.01 12.99 3.04
C GLU A 123 -5.07 12.39 2.00
N TRP A 124 -5.64 11.96 0.88
CA TRP A 124 -4.88 11.51 -0.27
C TRP A 124 -4.38 12.69 -1.09
N ARG A 125 -3.08 12.69 -1.41
CA ARG A 125 -2.48 13.66 -2.31
C ARG A 125 -1.79 12.96 -3.45
N ALA A 126 -2.09 13.36 -4.69
CA ALA A 126 -1.34 12.92 -5.86
C ALA A 126 0.08 13.52 -5.81
N THR A 127 1.09 12.73 -6.11
CA THR A 127 2.49 13.18 -6.18
C THR A 127 2.96 13.37 -7.62
N GLU A 128 2.21 12.81 -8.59
CA GLU A 128 2.42 12.98 -10.01
C GLU A 128 1.20 13.64 -10.65
N GLY A 129 1.43 14.66 -11.46
CA GLY A 129 0.34 15.38 -12.15
C GLY A 129 -0.11 14.69 -13.44
N ASN A 130 -1.33 15.00 -13.88
CA ASN A 130 -1.87 14.66 -15.21
C ASN A 130 -1.88 13.18 -15.58
N ARG A 131 -2.07 12.28 -14.63
CA ARG A 131 -2.24 10.85 -14.88
C ARG A 131 -3.72 10.46 -14.92
N ALA A 132 -4.08 9.65 -15.92
CA ALA A 132 -5.46 9.18 -16.08
C ALA A 132 -5.86 8.10 -15.05
N VAL A 133 -4.88 7.52 -14.35
CA VAL A 133 -5.07 6.44 -13.40
C VAL A 133 -4.73 6.93 -11.99
N ALA A 134 -5.64 6.72 -11.04
CA ALA A 134 -5.39 6.96 -9.64
C ALA A 134 -4.70 5.72 -9.02
N GLY A 135 -3.50 5.90 -8.46
CA GLY A 135 -2.78 4.86 -7.74
C GLY A 135 -2.67 5.22 -6.26
N PHE A 136 -2.85 4.25 -5.38
CA PHE A 136 -2.87 4.44 -3.94
C PHE A 136 -1.83 3.55 -3.28
N HIS A 137 -0.91 4.13 -2.51
CA HIS A 137 0.02 3.39 -1.66
C HIS A 137 -0.47 3.44 -0.21
N ILE A 138 -0.77 2.27 0.36
CA ILE A 138 -1.32 2.12 1.71
C ILE A 138 -0.26 1.40 2.57
N PRO A 139 0.57 2.12 3.34
CA PRO A 139 1.51 1.49 4.26
C PRO A 139 0.79 0.88 5.46
N GLY A 140 1.33 -0.23 6.00
CA GLY A 140 0.77 -0.94 7.18
C GLY A 140 0.58 -0.04 8.41
N LEU A 141 1.38 1.01 8.56
CA LEU A 141 1.22 1.98 9.66
C LEU A 141 -0.08 2.81 9.62
N LEU A 142 -0.83 2.76 8.51
CA LEU A 142 -2.20 3.33 8.43
C LEU A 142 -3.27 2.35 8.95
N SER A 143 -2.92 1.09 9.15
CA SER A 143 -3.86 0.08 9.68
C SER A 143 -4.24 0.38 11.12
N SER A 144 -5.52 0.25 11.44
CA SER A 144 -6.01 0.26 12.83
C SER A 144 -5.89 -1.12 13.51
N PHE A 145 -5.56 -2.17 12.76
CA PHE A 145 -5.46 -3.54 13.27
C PHE A 145 -4.08 -3.87 13.84
N ILE A 146 -3.04 -3.13 13.43
CA ILE A 146 -1.67 -3.35 13.87
C ILE A 146 -1.14 -2.04 14.45
N THR A 147 -0.66 -2.09 15.68
CA THR A 147 0.00 -0.95 16.33
C THR A 147 1.48 -0.88 15.95
N PRO A 148 2.12 0.29 16.04
CA PRO A 148 3.58 0.41 15.88
C PRO A 148 4.36 -0.53 16.81
N ALA A 149 3.84 -0.79 18.02
CA ALA A 149 4.45 -1.70 18.99
C ALA A 149 4.43 -3.16 18.49
N GLN A 150 3.28 -3.63 17.99
CA GLN A 150 3.17 -4.96 17.40
C GLN A 150 4.10 -5.12 16.18
N ALA A 151 4.08 -4.14 15.27
CA ALA A 151 4.97 -4.15 14.10
C ALA A 151 6.47 -4.17 14.49
N ALA A 152 6.86 -3.43 15.55
CA ALA A 152 8.25 -3.43 16.03
C ALA A 152 8.65 -4.76 16.67
N VAL A 153 7.77 -5.40 17.43
CA VAL A 153 8.01 -6.74 17.99
C VAL A 153 8.21 -7.76 16.86
N GLU A 154 7.33 -7.77 15.87
CA GLU A 154 7.47 -8.65 14.71
C GLU A 154 8.77 -8.36 13.95
N PHE A 155 9.08 -7.10 13.67
CA PHE A 155 10.31 -6.71 13.01
C PHE A 155 11.55 -7.24 13.72
N THR A 156 11.63 -7.10 15.05
CA THR A 156 12.78 -7.58 15.81
C THR A 156 12.95 -9.08 15.76
N THR A 157 11.87 -9.83 15.55
CA THR A 157 11.90 -11.29 15.38
C THR A 157 12.40 -11.72 14.00
N VAL A 158 12.06 -10.96 12.96
CA VAL A 158 12.33 -11.36 11.56
C VAL A 158 13.51 -10.65 10.91
N LYS A 159 14.02 -9.55 11.48
CA LYS A 159 15.04 -8.68 10.88
C LYS A 159 16.33 -9.38 10.44
N ASP A 160 16.71 -10.45 11.15
CA ASP A 160 17.92 -11.23 10.90
C ASP A 160 17.66 -12.44 9.95
N HIS A 161 16.40 -12.59 9.45
CA HIS A 161 15.98 -13.66 8.55
C HIS A 161 15.49 -13.06 7.21
N PRO A 162 16.31 -13.06 6.15
CA PRO A 162 16.01 -12.33 4.90
C PRO A 162 14.67 -12.66 4.25
N GLU A 163 14.25 -13.93 4.24
CA GLU A 163 12.96 -14.34 3.66
C GLU A 163 11.78 -13.88 4.48
N GLN A 164 11.88 -13.99 5.81
CA GLN A 164 10.84 -13.54 6.73
C GLN A 164 10.74 -12.01 6.73
N LEU A 165 11.89 -11.32 6.70
CA LEU A 165 11.93 -9.86 6.59
C LEU A 165 11.28 -9.39 5.29
N ARG A 166 11.53 -10.08 4.17
CA ARG A 166 10.86 -9.77 2.89
C ARG A 166 9.34 -9.91 3.01
N THR A 167 8.86 -10.96 3.64
CA THR A 167 7.43 -11.16 3.89
C THR A 167 6.88 -10.03 4.74
N TRP A 168 7.53 -9.70 5.84
CA TRP A 168 7.11 -8.63 6.74
C TRP A 168 7.08 -7.24 6.07
N VAL A 169 8.03 -6.92 5.21
CA VAL A 169 8.07 -5.64 4.46
C VAL A 169 6.92 -5.54 3.45
N ASN A 170 6.49 -6.67 2.90
CA ASN A 170 5.48 -6.73 1.84
C ASN A 170 4.04 -6.94 2.36
N THR A 171 3.86 -7.12 3.65
CA THR A 171 2.54 -7.25 4.30
C THR A 171 2.20 -6.03 5.12
#